data_9af64ebe53e2c9440fb489bfd59066ba
#
_entry.id   9af64ebe53e2c9440fb489bfd59066ba
#
_cell.length_a   1.000
_cell.length_b   1.000
_cell.length_c   1.000
_cell.angle_alpha   90.00
_cell.angle_beta   90.00
_cell.angle_gamma   90.00
#
_symmetry.space_group_name_H-M   'P 1'
#
loop_
_entity.id
_entity.type
_entity.pdbx_description
1 polymer ?
#
loop_
_entity_poly.entity_id
_entity_poly.type
_entity_poly.pdbx_seq_one_letter_code
_entity_poly.pdbx_strand_id
1 'polypeptide(L)'
;ILYILSKLLKTPLPEAIPGSSFFTAFYEYHKNDTNCKIFLLGAAEGIAIKAMERINQKVGRKIVVGAHSPSYGFEKKTKECEELIDIINESGANVLLVGVGAPKQEKWIMKYRNRMPNIDIFMGLGATIDFEAGTLKRAPIFWQKIGMEWLYRCIKEPKRLFKRYFIDDCLLYTS
;
A
#
# COMPACT_ATOMS: atom_id res chain seq x y z
N ILE A 1 -6.23 3.82 15.99
CA ILE A 1 -6.90 3.16 17.13
C ILE A 1 -5.81 2.60 18.06
N LEU A 2 -4.95 1.67 17.61
CA LEU A 2 -3.91 1.03 18.44
C LEU A 2 -3.02 2.04 19.21
N TYR A 3 -2.61 3.14 18.57
CA TYR A 3 -1.82 4.20 19.20
C TYR A 3 -2.55 4.89 20.36
N ILE A 4 -3.85 5.11 20.23
CA ILE A 4 -4.67 5.70 21.31
C ILE A 4 -4.86 4.68 22.43
N LEU A 5 -5.16 3.42 22.08
CA LEU A 5 -5.32 2.33 23.04
C LEU A 5 -4.02 2.07 23.81
N SER A 6 -2.85 2.12 23.18
CA SER A 6 -1.56 1.92 23.84
C SER A 6 -1.30 2.99 24.92
N LYS A 7 -1.71 4.23 24.69
CA LYS A 7 -1.65 5.30 25.70
C LYS A 7 -2.62 5.04 26.87
N LEU A 8 -3.84 4.58 26.55
CA LEU A 8 -4.84 4.26 27.58
C LEU A 8 -4.39 3.08 28.45
N LEU A 9 -3.76 2.08 27.85
CA LEU A 9 -3.22 0.88 28.52
C LEU A 9 -1.87 1.11 29.20
N LYS A 10 -1.37 2.34 29.24
CA LYS A 10 -0.07 2.72 29.82
C LYS A 10 1.15 1.98 29.20
N THR A 11 1.00 1.47 27.99
CA THR A 11 2.07 0.88 27.17
C THR A 11 2.24 1.67 25.88
N PRO A 12 2.69 2.94 25.95
CA PRO A 12 2.67 3.84 24.81
C PRO A 12 3.58 3.33 23.68
N LEU A 13 3.03 3.26 22.47
CA LEU A 13 3.84 3.08 21.26
C LEU A 13 4.62 4.37 21.01
N PRO A 14 5.91 4.29 20.65
CA PRO A 14 6.75 5.47 20.46
C PRO A 14 6.21 6.37 19.34
N GLU A 15 5.72 5.79 18.25
CA GLU A 15 5.21 6.52 17.09
C GLU A 15 4.16 5.73 16.32
N ALA A 16 3.24 6.45 15.65
CA ALA A 16 2.32 5.88 14.67
C ALA A 16 2.81 6.24 13.27
N ILE A 17 3.40 5.28 12.55
CA ILE A 17 3.90 5.48 11.20
C ILE A 17 2.85 5.00 10.19
N PRO A 18 2.17 5.91 9.46
CA PRO A 18 1.29 5.53 8.37
C PRO A 18 2.08 4.87 7.23
N GLY A 19 1.54 3.78 6.64
CA GLY A 19 2.21 3.07 5.56
C GLY A 19 2.56 3.96 4.35
N SER A 20 1.74 4.98 4.07
CA SER A 20 2.03 5.96 3.03
C SER A 20 3.23 6.86 3.36
N SER A 21 3.42 7.24 4.63
CA SER A 21 4.62 7.98 5.07
C SER A 21 5.86 7.10 5.04
N PHE A 22 5.72 5.84 5.46
CA PHE A 22 6.81 4.87 5.40
C PHE A 22 7.29 4.66 3.97
N PHE A 23 6.37 4.46 3.02
CA PHE A 23 6.74 4.24 1.63
C PHE A 23 7.41 5.46 1.00
N THR A 24 6.92 6.66 1.30
CA THR A 24 7.58 7.91 0.85
C THR A 24 9.00 8.01 1.38
N ALA A 25 9.20 7.78 2.67
CA ALA A 25 10.53 7.78 3.29
C ALA A 25 11.44 6.68 2.70
N PHE A 26 10.87 5.50 2.42
CA PHE A 26 11.60 4.38 1.84
C PHE A 26 12.20 4.72 0.47
N TYR A 27 11.40 5.19 -0.49
CA TYR A 27 11.94 5.49 -1.82
C TYR A 27 12.82 6.76 -1.83
N GLU A 28 12.60 7.72 -0.93
CA GLU A 28 13.49 8.87 -0.77
C GLU A 28 14.85 8.48 -0.20
N TYR A 29 14.88 7.55 0.76
CA TYR A 29 16.12 7.01 1.31
C TYR A 29 16.93 6.28 0.22
N HIS A 30 16.25 5.48 -0.60
CA HIS A 30 16.86 4.71 -1.69
C HIS A 30 17.00 5.48 -3.01
N LYS A 31 16.81 6.79 -3.03
CA LYS A 31 16.85 7.60 -4.27
C LYS A 31 18.15 7.47 -5.08
N ASN A 32 19.27 7.25 -4.41
CA ASN A 32 20.60 7.10 -5.02
C ASN A 32 21.01 5.61 -5.18
N ASP A 33 20.23 4.68 -4.67
CA ASP A 33 20.52 3.25 -4.75
C ASP A 33 19.96 2.67 -6.06
N THR A 34 20.83 2.48 -7.03
CA THR A 34 20.46 1.94 -8.36
C THR A 34 19.94 0.52 -8.32
N ASN A 35 20.21 -0.23 -7.25
CA ASN A 35 19.72 -1.60 -7.06
C ASN A 35 18.28 -1.63 -6.58
N CYS A 36 17.78 -0.56 -5.93
CA CYS A 36 16.40 -0.48 -5.50
C CYS A 36 15.49 -0.21 -6.71
N LYS A 37 14.67 -1.21 -7.06
CA LYS A 37 13.70 -1.20 -8.17
C LYS A 37 12.34 -1.64 -7.66
N ILE A 38 11.36 -0.75 -7.75
CA ILE A 38 10.03 -0.93 -7.16
C ILE A 38 9.02 -1.26 -8.25
N PHE A 39 8.12 -2.22 -7.98
CA PHE A 39 6.91 -2.45 -8.77
C PHE A 39 5.66 -2.08 -7.95
N LEU A 40 4.71 -1.37 -8.56
CA LEU A 40 3.44 -1.00 -7.96
C LEU A 40 2.32 -1.88 -8.51
N LEU A 41 1.64 -2.62 -7.62
CA LEU A 41 0.50 -3.46 -7.98
C LEU A 41 -0.73 -3.00 -7.20
N GLY A 42 -1.73 -2.47 -7.87
CA GLY A 42 -2.98 -2.07 -7.23
C GLY A 42 -3.53 -0.73 -7.71
N ALA A 43 -4.44 -0.18 -6.92
CA ALA A 43 -5.25 1.00 -7.23
C ALA A 43 -6.16 0.81 -8.46
N ALA A 44 -6.96 1.83 -8.80
CA ALA A 44 -7.80 1.81 -9.98
C ALA A 44 -6.97 1.98 -11.26
N GLU A 45 -7.57 1.64 -12.39
CA GLU A 45 -6.94 1.75 -13.70
C GLU A 45 -6.30 3.13 -13.94
N GLY A 46 -5.06 3.14 -14.44
CA GLY A 46 -4.28 4.35 -14.68
C GLY A 46 -3.66 4.99 -13.41
N ILE A 47 -4.14 4.68 -12.21
CA ILE A 47 -3.66 5.30 -10.98
C ILE A 47 -2.26 4.83 -10.61
N ALA A 48 -1.97 3.52 -10.77
CA ALA A 48 -0.65 2.97 -10.49
C ALA A 48 0.42 3.57 -11.42
N ILE A 49 0.10 3.77 -12.69
CA ILE A 49 1.00 4.42 -13.67
C ILE A 49 1.26 5.87 -13.27
N LYS A 50 0.21 6.61 -12.94
CA LYS A 50 0.35 8.00 -12.48
C LYS A 50 1.20 8.12 -11.20
N ALA A 51 1.06 7.18 -10.26
CA ALA A 51 1.92 7.12 -9.07
C ALA A 51 3.37 6.87 -9.47
N MET A 52 3.64 5.91 -10.36
CA MET A 52 4.98 5.62 -10.90
C MET A 52 5.64 6.86 -11.50
N GLU A 53 4.94 7.57 -12.38
CA GLU A 53 5.47 8.77 -13.03
C GLU A 53 5.83 9.85 -12.00
N ARG A 54 4.95 10.12 -11.03
CA ARG A 54 5.17 11.13 -10.00
C ARG A 54 6.33 10.78 -9.08
N ILE A 55 6.43 9.51 -8.66
CA ILE A 55 7.55 9.05 -7.83
C ILE A 55 8.87 9.19 -8.59
N ASN A 56 8.92 8.71 -9.84
CA ASN A 56 10.11 8.78 -10.67
C ASN A 56 10.54 10.24 -10.94
N GLN A 57 9.57 11.13 -11.20
CA GLN A 57 9.84 12.56 -11.35
C GLN A 57 10.39 13.17 -10.05
N LYS A 58 9.79 12.83 -8.89
CA LYS A 58 10.21 13.34 -7.59
C LYS A 58 11.62 12.88 -7.20
N VAL A 59 11.95 11.64 -7.50
CA VAL A 59 13.26 11.04 -7.22
C VAL A 59 14.32 11.45 -8.25
N GLY A 60 13.91 11.85 -9.45
CA GLY A 60 14.80 12.21 -10.55
C GLY A 60 15.42 11.02 -11.29
N ARG A 61 14.91 9.80 -11.04
CA ARG A 61 15.31 8.57 -11.73
C ARG A 61 14.15 7.54 -11.79
N LYS A 62 14.30 6.52 -12.63
CA LYS A 62 13.36 5.42 -12.74
C LYS A 62 13.56 4.41 -11.58
N ILE A 63 13.13 4.79 -10.36
CA ILE A 63 13.12 3.88 -9.19
C ILE A 63 11.92 2.93 -9.24
N VAL A 64 10.76 3.39 -9.70
CA VAL A 64 9.60 2.54 -10.00
C VAL A 64 9.71 2.07 -11.43
N VAL A 65 10.01 0.78 -11.62
CA VAL A 65 10.30 0.17 -12.91
C VAL A 65 9.06 -0.34 -13.62
N GLY A 66 7.96 -0.59 -12.87
CA GLY A 66 6.69 -1.02 -13.42
C GLY A 66 5.52 -0.72 -12.48
N ALA A 67 4.32 -0.64 -13.06
CA ALA A 67 3.09 -0.40 -12.35
C ALA A 67 1.93 -1.09 -13.07
N HIS A 68 1.05 -1.75 -12.32
CA HIS A 68 -0.13 -2.42 -12.88
C HIS A 68 -1.34 -2.28 -11.96
N SER A 69 -2.49 -2.00 -12.57
CA SER A 69 -3.79 -1.94 -11.88
C SER A 69 -4.60 -3.17 -12.28
N PRO A 70 -4.70 -4.19 -11.41
CA PRO A 70 -5.40 -5.43 -11.73
C PRO A 70 -6.93 -5.22 -11.75
N SER A 71 -7.64 -6.13 -12.41
CA SER A 71 -9.11 -6.10 -12.45
C SER A 71 -9.71 -6.34 -11.06
N TYR A 72 -10.94 -5.87 -10.84
CA TYR A 72 -11.63 -6.13 -9.57
C TYR A 72 -11.81 -7.63 -9.34
N GLY A 73 -11.39 -8.12 -8.16
CA GLY A 73 -11.49 -9.54 -7.80
C GLY A 73 -10.43 -10.42 -8.49
N PHE A 74 -9.35 -9.85 -9.02
CA PHE A 74 -8.26 -10.57 -9.68
C PHE A 74 -7.67 -11.69 -8.82
N GLU A 75 -7.68 -11.54 -7.49
CA GLU A 75 -7.17 -12.53 -6.54
C GLU A 75 -7.87 -13.90 -6.64
N LYS A 76 -9.05 -13.93 -7.27
CA LYS A 76 -9.83 -15.16 -7.55
C LYS A 76 -9.61 -15.70 -8.95
N LYS A 77 -8.92 -14.95 -9.82
CA LYS A 77 -8.69 -15.28 -11.22
C LYS A 77 -7.26 -15.79 -11.39
N THR A 78 -7.09 -17.11 -11.37
CA THR A 78 -5.75 -17.74 -11.41
C THR A 78 -4.95 -17.27 -12.62
N LYS A 79 -5.56 -17.22 -13.81
CA LYS A 79 -4.88 -16.79 -15.05
C LYS A 79 -4.33 -15.36 -14.94
N GLU A 80 -5.16 -14.41 -14.47
CA GLU A 80 -4.74 -13.02 -14.28
C GLU A 80 -3.62 -12.91 -13.23
N CYS A 81 -3.69 -13.71 -12.15
CA CYS A 81 -2.60 -13.76 -11.17
C CYS A 81 -1.29 -14.28 -11.77
N GLU A 82 -1.34 -15.26 -12.66
CA GLU A 82 -0.16 -15.80 -13.33
C GLU A 82 0.47 -14.78 -14.28
N GLU A 83 -0.32 -14.15 -15.12
CA GLU A 83 0.11 -13.06 -16.00
C GLU A 83 0.76 -11.90 -15.19
N LEU A 84 0.19 -11.56 -14.04
CA LEU A 84 0.75 -10.52 -13.16
C LEU A 84 2.11 -10.93 -12.57
N ILE A 85 2.27 -12.17 -12.16
CA ILE A 85 3.54 -12.69 -11.63
C ILE A 85 4.63 -12.63 -12.71
N ASP A 86 4.28 -13.01 -13.94
CA ASP A 86 5.22 -12.96 -15.07
C ASP A 86 5.64 -11.51 -15.37
N ILE A 87 4.70 -10.57 -15.43
CA ILE A 87 4.98 -9.13 -15.60
C ILE A 87 5.90 -8.60 -14.49
N ILE A 88 5.65 -9.00 -13.23
CA ILE A 88 6.47 -8.57 -12.08
C ILE A 88 7.89 -9.13 -12.21
N ASN A 89 8.04 -10.42 -12.53
CA ASN A 89 9.34 -11.07 -12.68
C ASN A 89 10.15 -10.46 -13.84
N GLU A 90 9.50 -10.16 -14.96
CA GLU A 90 10.14 -9.54 -16.13
C GLU A 90 10.53 -8.08 -15.89
N SER A 91 9.88 -7.39 -14.95
CA SER A 91 10.17 -5.98 -14.65
C SER A 91 11.56 -5.74 -14.08
N GLY A 92 12.20 -6.78 -13.52
CA GLY A 92 13.46 -6.68 -12.81
C GLY A 92 13.36 -5.95 -11.47
N ALA A 93 12.16 -5.80 -10.92
CA ALA A 93 11.94 -5.23 -9.59
C ALA A 93 12.42 -6.18 -8.49
N ASN A 94 12.89 -5.59 -7.38
CA ASN A 94 13.20 -6.33 -6.14
C ASN A 94 12.36 -5.86 -4.95
N VAL A 95 11.53 -4.85 -5.14
CA VAL A 95 10.55 -4.39 -4.15
C VAL A 95 9.16 -4.36 -4.79
N LEU A 96 8.19 -5.02 -4.15
CA LEU A 96 6.80 -5.04 -4.60
C LEU A 96 5.89 -4.36 -3.60
N LEU A 97 5.25 -3.28 -4.02
CA LEU A 97 4.16 -2.65 -3.27
C LEU A 97 2.81 -3.15 -3.78
N VAL A 98 2.03 -3.79 -2.92
CA VAL A 98 0.68 -4.26 -3.21
C VAL A 98 -0.34 -3.38 -2.50
N GLY A 99 -1.17 -2.69 -3.27
CA GLY A 99 -2.15 -1.71 -2.81
C GLY A 99 -3.59 -2.06 -3.19
N VAL A 100 -4.03 -3.30 -2.95
CA VAL A 100 -5.41 -3.77 -3.26
C VAL A 100 -6.31 -3.87 -2.03
N GLY A 101 -5.77 -3.51 -0.87
CA GLY A 101 -6.47 -3.48 0.41
C GLY A 101 -6.35 -4.76 1.22
N ALA A 102 -6.28 -4.59 2.57
CA ALA A 102 -6.29 -5.70 3.53
C ALA A 102 -7.67 -6.39 3.58
N PRO A 103 -7.76 -7.70 3.85
CA PRO A 103 -6.68 -8.68 3.93
C PRO A 103 -6.28 -9.31 2.59
N LYS A 104 -6.78 -8.80 1.47
CA LYS A 104 -6.54 -9.40 0.14
C LYS A 104 -5.07 -9.34 -0.27
N GLN A 105 -4.42 -8.19 -0.04
CA GLN A 105 -3.02 -7.99 -0.39
C GLN A 105 -2.09 -8.95 0.36
N GLU A 106 -2.31 -9.15 1.65
CA GLU A 106 -1.53 -10.07 2.48
C GLU A 106 -1.72 -11.53 2.02
N LYS A 107 -2.98 -11.94 1.79
CA LYS A 107 -3.31 -13.29 1.31
C LYS A 107 -2.69 -13.55 -0.07
N TRP A 108 -2.75 -12.59 -0.98
CA TRP A 108 -2.18 -12.70 -2.31
C TRP A 108 -0.65 -12.83 -2.26
N ILE A 109 0.03 -11.96 -1.48
CA ILE A 109 1.49 -12.02 -1.25
C ILE A 109 1.88 -13.39 -0.70
N MET A 110 1.22 -13.85 0.38
CA MET A 110 1.53 -15.14 1.00
C MET A 110 1.36 -16.31 0.05
N LYS A 111 0.36 -16.27 -0.83
CA LYS A 111 0.10 -17.34 -1.80
C LYS A 111 1.17 -17.39 -2.91
N TYR A 112 1.64 -16.23 -3.38
CA TYR A 112 2.43 -16.16 -4.60
C TYR A 112 3.90 -15.74 -4.41
N ARG A 113 4.35 -15.34 -3.21
CA ARG A 113 5.71 -14.85 -2.96
C ARG A 113 6.81 -15.79 -3.46
N ASN A 114 6.61 -17.11 -3.31
CA ASN A 114 7.60 -18.09 -3.73
C ASN A 114 7.75 -18.20 -5.26
N ARG A 115 6.84 -17.59 -6.03
CA ARG A 115 6.89 -17.51 -7.49
C ARG A 115 7.53 -16.22 -8.02
N MET A 116 7.95 -15.35 -7.12
CA MET A 116 8.62 -14.08 -7.42
C MET A 116 10.01 -14.02 -6.74
N PRO A 117 10.97 -14.86 -7.22
CA PRO A 117 12.25 -15.05 -6.54
C PRO A 117 13.13 -13.80 -6.52
N ASN A 118 12.88 -12.84 -7.41
CA ASN A 118 13.64 -11.59 -7.50
C ASN A 118 13.12 -10.51 -6.54
N ILE A 119 11.98 -10.73 -5.88
CA ILE A 119 11.40 -9.77 -4.94
C ILE A 119 11.92 -10.05 -3.53
N ASP A 120 12.76 -9.14 -3.04
CA ASP A 120 13.32 -9.19 -1.68
C ASP A 120 12.35 -8.63 -0.64
N ILE A 121 11.57 -7.59 -1.01
CA ILE A 121 10.69 -6.86 -0.09
C ILE A 121 9.28 -6.81 -0.65
N PHE A 122 8.32 -7.33 0.14
CA PHE A 122 6.88 -7.22 -0.12
C PHE A 122 6.23 -6.24 0.85
N MET A 123 5.52 -5.24 0.33
CA MET A 123 4.81 -4.22 1.13
C MET A 123 3.32 -4.25 0.83
N GLY A 124 2.50 -4.63 1.81
CA GLY A 124 1.04 -4.54 1.74
C GLY A 124 0.55 -3.20 2.29
N LEU A 125 0.53 -2.14 1.50
CA LEU A 125 0.28 -0.77 1.97
C LEU A 125 -0.96 -0.12 1.33
N GLY A 126 -2.05 -0.85 1.20
CA GLY A 126 -3.41 -0.40 0.87
C GLY A 126 -3.47 0.81 -0.09
N ALA A 127 -3.99 1.93 0.39
CA ALA A 127 -4.21 3.15 -0.40
C ALA A 127 -2.95 4.01 -0.67
N THR A 128 -1.75 3.49 -0.41
CA THR A 128 -0.50 4.24 -0.60
C THR A 128 -0.31 4.68 -2.05
N ILE A 129 -0.67 3.82 -3.02
CA ILE A 129 -0.58 4.13 -4.46
C ILE A 129 -1.47 5.33 -4.80
N ASP A 130 -2.68 5.40 -4.25
CA ASP A 130 -3.61 6.52 -4.47
C ASP A 130 -3.08 7.84 -3.91
N PHE A 131 -2.40 7.79 -2.74
CA PHE A 131 -1.76 8.99 -2.18
C PHE A 131 -0.59 9.47 -3.05
N GLU A 132 0.26 8.58 -3.51
CA GLU A 132 1.38 8.94 -4.38
C GLU A 132 0.90 9.46 -5.75
N ALA A 133 -0.17 8.89 -6.30
CA ALA A 133 -0.84 9.42 -7.50
C ALA A 133 -1.50 10.79 -7.28
N GLY A 134 -1.72 11.20 -6.01
CA GLY A 134 -2.41 12.43 -5.64
C GLY A 134 -3.92 12.40 -5.90
N THR A 135 -4.50 11.22 -6.10
CA THR A 135 -5.96 11.02 -6.24
C THR A 135 -6.67 11.08 -4.90
N LEU A 136 -5.97 10.68 -3.83
CA LEU A 136 -6.42 10.86 -2.45
C LEU A 136 -5.61 11.96 -1.77
N LYS A 137 -6.31 12.90 -1.13
CA LYS A 137 -5.69 13.90 -0.26
C LYS A 137 -5.51 13.29 1.14
N ARG A 138 -4.34 13.49 1.71
CA ARG A 138 -4.09 13.13 3.12
C ARG A 138 -4.98 13.97 4.04
N ALA A 139 -5.28 13.40 5.20
CA ALA A 139 -5.90 14.16 6.27
C ALA A 139 -5.02 15.37 6.64
N PRO A 140 -5.60 16.51 7.07
CA PRO A 140 -4.85 17.62 7.61
C PRO A 140 -3.87 17.17 8.70
N ILE A 141 -2.74 17.87 8.84
CA ILE A 141 -1.64 17.50 9.76
C ILE A 141 -2.15 17.31 11.20
N PHE A 142 -3.14 18.07 11.62
CA PHE A 142 -3.77 17.92 12.93
C PHE A 142 -4.31 16.51 13.15
N TRP A 143 -5.09 15.96 12.22
CA TRP A 143 -5.66 14.61 12.30
C TRP A 143 -4.60 13.51 12.26
N GLN A 144 -3.51 13.75 11.52
CA GLN A 144 -2.36 12.84 11.48
C GLN A 144 -1.64 12.79 12.82
N LYS A 145 -1.36 13.95 13.45
CA LYS A 145 -0.66 14.06 14.74
C LYS A 145 -1.41 13.40 15.90
N ILE A 146 -2.74 13.48 15.91
CA ILE A 146 -3.57 12.85 16.95
C ILE A 146 -3.88 11.37 16.66
N GLY A 147 -3.37 10.79 15.54
CA GLY A 147 -3.62 9.40 15.16
C GLY A 147 -5.05 9.11 14.69
N MET A 148 -5.80 10.16 14.31
CA MET A 148 -7.22 10.10 13.92
C MET A 148 -7.44 10.23 12.40
N GLU A 149 -6.40 9.98 11.60
CA GLU A 149 -6.49 10.00 10.12
C GLU A 149 -7.57 9.04 9.61
N TRP A 150 -7.70 7.86 10.23
CA TRP A 150 -8.73 6.88 9.89
C TRP A 150 -10.15 7.44 10.06
N LEU A 151 -10.41 8.24 11.11
CA LEU A 151 -11.72 8.84 11.37
C LEU A 151 -12.01 9.92 10.32
N TYR A 152 -11.04 10.79 10.02
CA TYR A 152 -11.18 11.77 8.94
C TYR A 152 -11.56 11.12 7.61
N ARG A 153 -10.93 9.97 7.28
CA ARG A 153 -11.25 9.20 6.08
C ARG A 153 -12.64 8.57 6.15
N CYS A 154 -13.08 8.07 7.31
CA CYS A 154 -14.44 7.58 7.51
C CYS A 154 -15.48 8.66 7.25
N ILE A 155 -15.22 9.89 7.70
CA ILE A 155 -16.14 11.04 7.48
C ILE A 155 -16.20 11.39 5.98
N LYS A 156 -15.07 11.28 5.25
CA LYS A 156 -15.02 11.60 3.82
C LYS A 156 -15.63 10.50 2.93
N GLU A 157 -15.47 9.23 3.31
CA GLU A 157 -15.93 8.08 2.55
C GLU A 157 -16.74 7.10 3.43
N PRO A 158 -17.88 7.54 4.01
CA PRO A 158 -18.57 6.77 5.04
C PRO A 158 -19.08 5.41 4.52
N LYS A 159 -19.64 5.35 3.32
CA LYS A 159 -20.20 4.11 2.75
C LYS A 159 -19.16 3.01 2.54
N ARG A 160 -17.93 3.37 2.19
CA ARG A 160 -16.85 2.40 1.90
C ARG A 160 -16.10 1.97 3.15
N LEU A 161 -15.80 2.94 4.04
CA LEU A 161 -14.91 2.72 5.17
C LEU A 161 -15.63 2.34 6.45
N PHE A 162 -16.90 2.73 6.63
CA PHE A 162 -17.69 2.37 7.80
C PHE A 162 -17.87 0.84 7.90
N LYS A 163 -18.29 0.19 6.81
CA LYS A 163 -18.44 -1.27 6.77
C LYS A 163 -17.12 -1.96 7.10
N ARG A 164 -16.02 -1.49 6.50
CA ARG A 164 -14.69 -2.07 6.71
C ARG A 164 -14.22 -1.95 8.16
N TYR A 165 -14.27 -0.76 8.74
CA TYR A 165 -13.74 -0.53 10.10
C TYR A 165 -14.63 -1.05 11.23
N PHE A 166 -15.95 -1.05 11.04
CA PHE A 166 -16.90 -1.45 12.08
C PHE A 166 -17.47 -2.86 11.93
N ILE A 167 -17.38 -3.45 10.75
CA ILE A 167 -17.89 -4.81 10.50
C ILE A 167 -16.74 -5.76 10.19
N ASP A 168 -15.97 -5.48 9.13
CA ASP A 168 -14.95 -6.43 8.65
C ASP A 168 -13.74 -6.50 9.58
N ASP A 169 -13.22 -5.36 10.05
CA ASP A 169 -12.07 -5.32 10.97
C ASP A 169 -12.45 -5.77 12.39
N CYS A 170 -13.68 -5.52 12.86
CA CYS A 170 -14.15 -5.97 14.15
C CYS A 170 -14.32 -7.50 14.22
N LEU A 171 -14.78 -8.13 13.13
CA LEU A 171 -14.94 -9.59 13.05
C LEU A 171 -13.60 -10.34 12.94
N LEU A 172 -12.54 -9.71 12.43
CA LEU A 172 -11.21 -10.31 12.36
C LEU A 172 -10.51 -10.43 13.73
N TYR A 173 -10.95 -9.65 14.74
CA TYR A 173 -10.39 -9.70 16.09
C TYR A 173 -11.20 -10.58 17.06
N THR A 174 -12.31 -11.17 16.60
CA THR A 174 -13.20 -12.02 17.41
C THR A 174 -13.21 -13.50 16.98
N SER A 175 -12.39 -13.89 16.02
CA SER A 175 -12.25 -15.28 15.55
C SER A 175 -10.88 -15.86 15.89
#